data_f43b5761632bab4206fc082024ef5a05
#
_entry.id   f43b5761632bab4206fc082024ef5a05
#
_cell.length_a   1.000
_cell.length_b   1.000
_cell.length_c   1.000
_cell.angle_alpha   90.00
_cell.angle_beta   90.00
_cell.angle_gamma   90.00
#
_symmetry.space_group_name_H-M   'P 1'
#
loop_
_entity.id
_entity.type
_entity.pdbx_description
1 polymer ?
#
loop_
_entity_poly.entity_id
_entity_poly.type
_entity_poly.pdbx_seq_one_letter_code
_entity_poly.pdbx_strand_id
1 'polypeptide(L)'
;MVVRTTLTVGAVVAALLAPSTAHRRLAAPGIPALTDRHGRVLTLRGWNVEDKVHRGDEALTAISERDFRDMRAKGFNFARLLVFWDDLEPRPGQYSQTYLRKIERIVDWAARYDVKVVIDAHQDVFGPAFGHRGIPEWATRTDGLPFTAHPDDWFAEYFEPAVQRAFTHLYQDQDLQRAQARAWRVLASRLAHHPAVLGYDLINEPMGELQQGEDLPAAARRIEREQLTPMYNRLADSVRSADPDAWVFVEPTPIVGEGVPTGLGRIDDPKVVYAPHFYNAAMEAGADYDPGAGWIETYEKAVTEYPKQYKVPIVVGEWGALNSSLPNMNRFYRDAMASLGRYSSGWAGYVWCRGGGYCVVDDSGAFRTNKELTAQPYAETVAGTIRSVSYTPGDATYRLTYSAARHGSRLTELSLPEGPWRITVDGSAVTLRRTTNRVWFLAAPGGDVTITVKQS
;
A
#
# COMPACT_ATOMS: atom_id res chain seq x y z
N MET A 1 72.46 20.76 19.93
CA MET A 1 72.21 19.33 19.73
C MET A 1 70.85 19.07 20.28
N VAL A 2 69.83 19.13 19.40
CA VAL A 2 68.38 18.99 19.71
C VAL A 2 67.93 17.73 19.10
N VAL A 3 67.50 16.74 19.90
CA VAL A 3 66.98 15.47 19.50
C VAL A 3 65.50 15.68 19.25
N ARG A 4 65.03 15.48 18.01
CA ARG A 4 63.63 15.41 17.65
C ARG A 4 63.17 13.96 17.76
N THR A 5 62.24 13.70 18.68
CA THR A 5 61.53 12.43 18.79
C THR A 5 60.24 12.53 17.98
N THR A 6 60.13 11.76 16.92
CA THR A 6 58.91 11.61 16.11
C THR A 6 58.06 10.48 16.71
N LEU A 7 56.91 10.82 17.27
CA LEU A 7 55.88 9.85 17.66
C LEU A 7 54.94 9.60 16.47
N THR A 8 54.99 8.39 15.93
CA THR A 8 54.04 7.90 14.94
C THR A 8 52.85 7.32 15.69
N VAL A 9 51.70 7.99 15.61
CA VAL A 9 50.43 7.46 16.12
C VAL A 9 49.79 6.71 14.97
N GLY A 10 49.84 5.39 15.01
CA GLY A 10 49.08 4.51 14.13
C GLY A 10 47.61 4.44 14.60
N ALA A 11 46.72 5.11 13.90
CA ALA A 11 45.28 4.96 14.10
C ALA A 11 44.82 3.62 13.48
N VAL A 12 44.54 2.63 14.29
CA VAL A 12 43.82 1.41 13.91
C VAL A 12 42.34 1.79 13.86
N VAL A 13 41.84 2.03 12.67
CA VAL A 13 40.39 2.12 12.42
C VAL A 13 39.80 0.70 12.47
N ALA A 14 39.36 0.28 13.63
CA ALA A 14 38.52 -0.90 13.78
C ALA A 14 37.12 -0.52 13.24
N ALA A 15 36.83 -0.92 12.01
CA ALA A 15 35.47 -0.89 11.50
C ALA A 15 34.63 -1.85 12.35
N LEU A 16 33.90 -1.32 13.31
CA LEU A 16 32.82 -2.05 13.98
C LEU A 16 31.74 -2.33 12.97
N LEU A 17 31.77 -3.52 12.39
CA LEU A 17 30.61 -4.11 11.71
C LEU A 17 29.53 -4.30 12.78
N ALA A 18 28.61 -3.35 12.89
CA ALA A 18 27.42 -3.54 13.68
C ALA A 18 26.70 -4.80 13.17
N PRO A 19 26.34 -5.77 14.03
CA PRO A 19 25.61 -6.94 13.60
C PRO A 19 24.30 -6.50 12.95
N SER A 20 24.02 -7.00 11.75
CA SER A 20 22.75 -6.78 11.07
C SER A 20 21.64 -7.30 11.97
N THR A 21 20.93 -6.39 12.64
CA THR A 21 19.88 -6.75 13.57
C THR A 21 18.73 -7.40 12.79
N ALA A 22 18.44 -8.66 13.15
CA ALA A 22 17.26 -9.36 12.65
C ALA A 22 16.00 -8.55 13.04
N HIS A 23 15.23 -8.12 12.07
CA HIS A 23 14.00 -7.38 12.33
C HIS A 23 12.96 -8.35 12.88
N ARG A 24 12.67 -8.26 14.16
CA ARG A 24 11.66 -9.10 14.83
C ARG A 24 10.30 -8.41 14.75
N ARG A 25 9.35 -9.02 14.03
CA ARG A 25 7.93 -8.64 14.10
C ARG A 25 7.30 -9.34 15.32
N LEU A 26 6.93 -8.55 16.31
CA LEU A 26 5.77 -8.84 17.14
C LEU A 26 4.64 -8.06 16.47
N ALA A 27 3.45 -8.66 16.28
CA ALA A 27 2.28 -7.88 15.89
C ALA A 27 2.24 -6.63 16.76
N ALA A 28 2.17 -5.43 16.15
CA ALA A 28 2.22 -4.19 16.92
C ALA A 28 1.12 -4.24 17.99
N PRO A 29 1.42 -4.11 19.27
CA PRO A 29 0.43 -4.26 20.32
C PRO A 29 -0.76 -3.35 20.08
N GLY A 30 -1.96 -3.93 20.01
CA GLY A 30 -3.21 -3.19 19.85
C GLY A 30 -3.67 -2.92 18.42
N ILE A 31 -2.92 -3.29 17.38
CA ILE A 31 -3.35 -3.25 15.98
C ILE A 31 -3.74 -4.67 15.56
N PRO A 32 -5.00 -4.92 15.12
CA PRO A 32 -5.40 -6.22 14.61
C PRO A 32 -4.73 -6.50 13.25
N ALA A 33 -4.51 -7.77 12.98
CA ALA A 33 -4.05 -8.19 11.66
C ALA A 33 -5.22 -8.24 10.68
N LEU A 34 -4.94 -7.97 9.40
CA LEU A 34 -5.86 -8.29 8.31
C LEU A 34 -6.06 -9.80 8.26
N THR A 35 -7.27 -10.25 7.95
CA THR A 35 -7.59 -11.67 7.84
C THR A 35 -8.23 -12.00 6.50
N ASP A 36 -8.01 -13.22 6.04
CA ASP A 36 -8.70 -13.75 4.87
C ASP A 36 -10.12 -14.28 5.25
N ARG A 37 -10.86 -14.73 4.24
CA ARG A 37 -12.21 -15.32 4.43
C ARG A 37 -12.25 -16.57 5.31
N HIS A 38 -11.10 -17.17 5.62
CA HIS A 38 -10.98 -18.33 6.49
C HIS A 38 -10.51 -17.97 7.91
N GLY A 39 -10.41 -16.67 8.23
CA GLY A 39 -9.93 -16.15 9.50
C GLY A 39 -8.42 -16.31 9.73
N ARG A 40 -7.64 -16.62 8.69
CA ARG A 40 -6.19 -16.70 8.77
C ARG A 40 -5.59 -15.30 8.71
N VAL A 41 -4.51 -15.05 9.44
CA VAL A 41 -3.75 -13.81 9.31
C VAL A 41 -3.27 -13.68 7.86
N LEU A 42 -3.57 -12.56 7.20
CA LEU A 42 -3.20 -12.28 5.82
C LEU A 42 -2.13 -11.19 5.77
N THR A 43 -1.06 -11.44 5.02
CA THR A 43 -0.02 -10.44 4.72
C THR A 43 -0.02 -10.14 3.24
N LEU A 44 -0.10 -8.85 2.90
CA LEU A 44 -0.10 -8.35 1.54
C LEU A 44 1.27 -7.74 1.21
N ARG A 45 1.87 -8.13 0.10
CA ARG A 45 3.07 -7.49 -0.47
C ARG A 45 2.91 -7.37 -1.96
N GLY A 46 2.94 -6.17 -2.46
CA GLY A 46 2.72 -5.95 -3.89
C GLY A 46 2.92 -4.52 -4.34
N TRP A 47 2.24 -4.17 -5.40
CA TRP A 47 2.48 -2.93 -6.13
C TRP A 47 1.18 -2.31 -6.59
N ASN A 48 1.20 -1.00 -6.74
CA ASN A 48 0.18 -0.28 -7.50
C ASN A 48 0.28 -0.69 -8.97
N VAL A 49 -0.85 -0.89 -9.60
CA VAL A 49 -0.98 -1.24 -11.02
C VAL A 49 -1.87 -0.19 -11.67
N GLU A 50 -1.35 0.49 -12.66
CA GLU A 50 -1.99 1.67 -13.23
C GLU A 50 -1.89 1.76 -14.74
N ASP A 51 -2.77 2.59 -15.31
CA ASP A 51 -2.66 3.13 -16.65
C ASP A 51 -3.19 4.58 -16.64
N LYS A 52 -2.35 5.51 -16.18
CA LYS A 52 -2.70 6.94 -16.13
C LYS A 52 -2.70 7.62 -17.51
N VAL A 53 -2.11 6.95 -18.52
CA VAL A 53 -1.90 7.53 -19.86
C VAL A 53 -3.12 7.37 -20.74
N HIS A 54 -3.67 6.15 -20.82
CA HIS A 54 -4.78 5.84 -21.72
C HIS A 54 -6.14 6.18 -21.07
N ARG A 55 -7.07 6.67 -21.88
CA ARG A 55 -8.39 7.12 -21.45
C ARG A 55 -9.49 6.54 -22.36
N GLY A 56 -10.73 6.54 -21.88
CA GLY A 56 -11.91 6.11 -22.66
C GLY A 56 -11.79 4.67 -23.17
N ASP A 57 -11.90 4.50 -24.47
CA ASP A 57 -11.83 3.16 -25.08
C ASP A 57 -10.43 2.53 -25.00
N GLU A 58 -9.38 3.31 -24.79
CA GLU A 58 -8.01 2.82 -24.61
C GLU A 58 -7.62 2.68 -23.15
N ALA A 59 -8.41 3.16 -22.20
CA ALA A 59 -8.13 3.05 -20.78
C ALA A 59 -7.76 1.61 -20.37
N LEU A 60 -6.79 1.45 -19.46
CA LEU A 60 -6.30 0.19 -18.91
C LEU A 60 -5.64 -0.77 -19.95
N THR A 61 -5.31 -0.30 -21.15
CA THR A 61 -4.66 -1.15 -22.17
C THR A 61 -3.19 -1.40 -21.94
N ALA A 62 -2.52 -0.59 -21.12
CA ALA A 62 -1.13 -0.82 -20.74
C ALA A 62 -0.98 -2.00 -19.75
N ILE A 63 -2.05 -2.42 -19.08
CA ILE A 63 -2.04 -3.51 -18.11
C ILE A 63 -2.27 -4.85 -18.84
N SER A 64 -1.45 -5.86 -18.52
CA SER A 64 -1.49 -7.17 -19.16
C SER A 64 -1.45 -8.33 -18.16
N GLU A 65 -1.83 -9.53 -18.61
CA GLU A 65 -1.71 -10.76 -17.83
C GLU A 65 -0.26 -11.05 -17.39
N ARG A 66 0.70 -10.61 -18.20
CA ARG A 66 2.13 -10.76 -17.92
C ARG A 66 2.52 -10.05 -16.61
N ASP A 67 1.90 -8.94 -16.29
CA ASP A 67 2.23 -8.16 -15.09
C ASP A 67 1.93 -8.96 -13.82
N PHE A 68 0.80 -9.63 -13.74
CA PHE A 68 0.43 -10.47 -12.60
C PHE A 68 1.26 -11.74 -12.51
N ARG A 69 1.58 -12.35 -13.65
CA ARG A 69 2.52 -13.50 -13.71
C ARG A 69 3.89 -13.11 -13.16
N ASP A 70 4.44 -12.01 -13.64
CA ASP A 70 5.78 -11.54 -13.30
C ASP A 70 5.84 -11.04 -11.83
N MET A 71 4.78 -10.36 -11.35
CA MET A 71 4.62 -10.06 -9.92
C MET A 71 4.68 -11.33 -9.07
N ARG A 72 3.89 -12.35 -9.44
CA ARG A 72 3.83 -13.59 -8.69
C ARG A 72 5.16 -14.34 -8.69
N ALA A 73 5.85 -14.38 -9.82
CA ALA A 73 7.19 -14.96 -9.95
C ALA A 73 8.20 -14.29 -9.01
N LYS A 74 8.10 -12.97 -8.84
CA LYS A 74 8.93 -12.19 -7.90
C LYS A 74 8.47 -12.30 -6.43
N GLY A 75 7.44 -13.10 -6.14
CA GLY A 75 6.97 -13.39 -4.78
C GLY A 75 5.89 -12.44 -4.26
N PHE A 76 5.34 -11.56 -5.06
CA PHE A 76 4.27 -10.65 -4.65
C PHE A 76 2.88 -11.30 -4.78
N ASN A 77 1.97 -10.97 -3.87
CA ASN A 77 0.61 -11.52 -3.82
C ASN A 77 -0.49 -10.44 -3.84
N PHE A 78 -0.12 -9.18 -4.09
CA PHE A 78 -1.03 -8.05 -3.95
C PHE A 78 -0.86 -7.04 -5.08
N ALA A 79 -1.98 -6.50 -5.55
CA ALA A 79 -2.05 -5.36 -6.46
C ALA A 79 -3.09 -4.36 -5.95
N ARG A 80 -2.74 -3.08 -5.86
CA ARG A 80 -3.68 -1.97 -5.75
C ARG A 80 -3.92 -1.47 -7.18
N LEU A 81 -5.11 -1.73 -7.71
CA LEU A 81 -5.48 -1.41 -9.10
C LEU A 81 -6.14 -0.04 -9.15
N LEU A 82 -5.49 0.89 -9.80
CA LEU A 82 -6.01 2.24 -9.99
C LEU A 82 -7.11 2.24 -11.05
N VAL A 83 -8.29 2.70 -10.66
CA VAL A 83 -9.43 2.92 -11.55
C VAL A 83 -9.91 4.35 -11.40
N PHE A 84 -10.42 4.92 -12.49
CA PHE A 84 -10.75 6.35 -12.56
C PHE A 84 -12.25 6.54 -12.76
N TRP A 85 -12.87 7.39 -11.95
CA TRP A 85 -14.31 7.66 -12.06
C TRP A 85 -14.66 8.35 -13.38
N ASP A 86 -13.76 9.19 -13.94
CA ASP A 86 -13.94 9.82 -15.26
C ASP A 86 -14.09 8.79 -16.40
N ASP A 87 -13.37 7.66 -16.36
CA ASP A 87 -13.55 6.57 -17.33
C ASP A 87 -14.75 5.66 -17.01
N LEU A 88 -15.06 5.48 -15.72
CA LEU A 88 -16.18 4.67 -15.28
C LEU A 88 -17.53 5.31 -15.62
N GLU A 89 -17.66 6.62 -15.40
CA GLU A 89 -18.90 7.39 -15.59
C GLU A 89 -18.61 8.68 -16.37
N PRO A 90 -18.32 8.59 -17.68
CA PRO A 90 -17.96 9.75 -18.51
C PRO A 90 -19.08 10.79 -18.65
N ARG A 91 -20.31 10.40 -18.37
CA ARG A 91 -21.48 11.30 -18.29
C ARG A 91 -22.36 10.88 -17.12
N PRO A 92 -23.07 11.81 -16.46
CA PRO A 92 -23.89 11.52 -15.30
C PRO A 92 -24.87 10.34 -15.56
N GLY A 93 -24.76 9.29 -14.75
CA GLY A 93 -25.59 8.08 -14.82
C GLY A 93 -25.28 7.13 -15.99
N GLN A 94 -24.24 7.40 -16.79
CA GLN A 94 -23.83 6.55 -17.92
C GLN A 94 -22.52 5.82 -17.64
N TYR A 95 -22.62 4.59 -17.18
CA TYR A 95 -21.45 3.77 -16.83
C TYR A 95 -20.90 3.02 -18.03
N SER A 96 -19.60 3.15 -18.28
CA SER A 96 -18.88 2.50 -19.38
C SER A 96 -18.81 0.99 -19.18
N GLN A 97 -19.61 0.25 -19.95
CA GLN A 97 -19.55 -1.21 -19.91
C GLN A 97 -18.24 -1.75 -20.48
N THR A 98 -17.59 -1.00 -21.36
CA THR A 98 -16.25 -1.35 -21.88
C THR A 98 -15.20 -1.25 -20.79
N TYR A 99 -15.19 -0.18 -20.01
CA TYR A 99 -14.28 0.00 -18.90
C TYR A 99 -14.49 -1.06 -17.81
N LEU A 100 -15.73 -1.33 -17.42
CA LEU A 100 -16.07 -2.37 -16.46
C LEU A 100 -15.56 -3.76 -16.90
N ARG A 101 -15.77 -4.14 -18.19
CA ARG A 101 -15.24 -5.42 -18.71
C ARG A 101 -13.70 -5.49 -18.69
N LYS A 102 -13.01 -4.37 -18.86
CA LYS A 102 -11.55 -4.34 -18.75
C LYS A 102 -11.10 -4.57 -17.31
N ILE A 103 -11.75 -3.93 -16.33
CA ILE A 103 -11.47 -4.17 -14.91
C ILE A 103 -11.69 -5.65 -14.56
N GLU A 104 -12.83 -6.25 -14.98
CA GLU A 104 -13.10 -7.69 -14.78
C GLU A 104 -11.97 -8.56 -15.35
N ARG A 105 -11.53 -8.28 -16.57
CA ARG A 105 -10.44 -9.02 -17.21
C ARG A 105 -9.14 -8.92 -16.42
N ILE A 106 -8.83 -7.74 -15.88
CA ILE A 106 -7.61 -7.52 -15.07
C ILE A 106 -7.68 -8.33 -13.76
N VAL A 107 -8.81 -8.30 -13.07
CA VAL A 107 -8.96 -9.09 -11.83
C VAL A 107 -9.02 -10.60 -12.12
N ASP A 108 -9.50 -11.03 -13.28
CA ASP A 108 -9.40 -12.42 -13.76
C ASP A 108 -7.93 -12.84 -13.94
N TRP A 109 -7.09 -11.98 -14.51
CA TRP A 109 -5.66 -12.24 -14.62
C TRP A 109 -5.00 -12.36 -13.25
N ALA A 110 -5.32 -11.44 -12.33
CA ALA A 110 -4.84 -11.51 -10.95
C ALA A 110 -5.24 -12.84 -10.27
N ALA A 111 -6.49 -13.29 -10.46
CA ALA A 111 -6.97 -14.55 -9.91
C ALA A 111 -6.19 -15.77 -10.41
N ARG A 112 -5.81 -15.80 -11.69
CA ARG A 112 -5.02 -16.92 -12.28
C ARG A 112 -3.67 -17.11 -11.59
N TYR A 113 -3.10 -16.02 -11.06
CA TYR A 113 -1.79 -16.03 -10.40
C TYR A 113 -1.89 -15.90 -8.88
N ASP A 114 -3.10 -16.03 -8.30
CA ASP A 114 -3.34 -15.86 -6.85
C ASP A 114 -2.83 -14.51 -6.30
N VAL A 115 -2.97 -13.46 -7.08
CA VAL A 115 -2.72 -12.06 -6.65
C VAL A 115 -4.03 -11.47 -6.16
N LYS A 116 -4.03 -10.94 -4.93
CA LYS A 116 -5.17 -10.20 -4.36
C LYS A 116 -5.21 -8.80 -4.92
N VAL A 117 -6.41 -8.28 -5.16
CA VAL A 117 -6.60 -6.95 -5.72
C VAL A 117 -7.44 -6.10 -4.77
N VAL A 118 -7.00 -4.90 -4.51
CA VAL A 118 -7.82 -3.80 -3.98
C VAL A 118 -8.07 -2.84 -5.13
N ILE A 119 -9.32 -2.49 -5.35
CA ILE A 119 -9.73 -1.53 -6.37
C ILE A 119 -9.67 -0.14 -5.75
N ASP A 120 -8.86 0.72 -6.29
CA ASP A 120 -8.66 2.08 -5.84
C ASP A 120 -9.39 3.07 -6.74
N ALA A 121 -10.29 3.89 -6.18
CA ALA A 121 -10.85 5.05 -6.88
C ALA A 121 -9.83 6.16 -6.91
N HIS A 122 -8.96 6.11 -7.90
CA HIS A 122 -7.81 6.99 -8.00
C HIS A 122 -8.16 8.38 -8.51
N GLN A 123 -7.55 9.37 -7.92
CA GLN A 123 -7.52 10.75 -8.37
C GLN A 123 -6.14 11.35 -8.11
N ASP A 124 -5.70 12.22 -9.00
CA ASP A 124 -4.62 13.18 -8.79
C ASP A 124 -5.21 14.57 -9.02
N VAL A 125 -4.98 15.50 -8.11
CA VAL A 125 -5.45 16.88 -8.18
C VAL A 125 -6.91 16.99 -8.63
N PHE A 126 -7.78 16.17 -8.03
CA PHE A 126 -9.20 16.04 -8.34
C PHE A 126 -9.49 15.32 -9.66
N GLY A 127 -8.96 15.79 -10.80
CA GLY A 127 -9.21 15.10 -12.07
C GLY A 127 -9.05 15.92 -13.35
N PRO A 128 -9.75 15.53 -14.44
CA PRO A 128 -9.53 16.06 -15.79
C PRO A 128 -9.71 17.56 -15.95
N ALA A 129 -10.57 18.18 -15.16
CA ALA A 129 -10.77 19.65 -15.19
C ALA A 129 -9.49 20.43 -14.86
N PHE A 130 -8.52 19.77 -14.19
CA PHE A 130 -7.23 20.33 -13.82
C PHE A 130 -6.04 19.64 -14.53
N GLY A 131 -6.32 18.87 -15.58
CA GLY A 131 -5.29 18.22 -16.39
C GLY A 131 -4.87 16.82 -15.92
N HIS A 132 -5.44 16.32 -14.82
CA HIS A 132 -5.10 15.03 -14.20
C HIS A 132 -6.15 13.94 -14.46
N ARG A 133 -6.24 12.93 -13.60
CA ARG A 133 -7.20 11.82 -13.66
C ARG A 133 -8.01 11.74 -12.38
N GLY A 134 -9.23 11.23 -12.44
CA GLY A 134 -10.01 10.94 -11.24
C GLY A 134 -11.48 11.29 -11.33
N ILE A 135 -11.91 12.36 -10.62
CA ILE A 135 -13.30 12.79 -10.57
C ILE A 135 -13.69 13.44 -11.91
N PRO A 136 -14.78 13.03 -12.57
CA PRO A 136 -15.11 13.52 -13.91
C PRO A 136 -15.44 15.00 -13.96
N GLU A 137 -15.19 15.64 -15.11
CA GLU A 137 -15.43 17.09 -15.31
C GLU A 137 -16.86 17.51 -14.95
N TRP A 138 -17.87 16.69 -15.27
CA TRP A 138 -19.26 17.01 -14.95
C TRP A 138 -19.55 17.07 -13.44
N ALA A 139 -18.68 16.45 -12.60
CA ALA A 139 -18.74 16.50 -11.15
C ALA A 139 -17.83 17.57 -10.55
N THR A 140 -17.09 18.33 -11.36
CA THR A 140 -16.17 19.37 -10.91
C THR A 140 -16.89 20.73 -10.83
N ARG A 141 -16.91 21.32 -9.64
CA ARG A 141 -17.52 22.63 -9.35
C ARG A 141 -16.49 23.53 -8.68
N THR A 142 -16.19 24.65 -9.31
CA THR A 142 -15.12 25.57 -8.89
C THR A 142 -15.61 26.93 -8.43
N ASP A 143 -16.90 27.22 -8.59
CA ASP A 143 -17.51 28.56 -8.37
C ASP A 143 -16.81 29.69 -9.18
N GLY A 144 -16.17 29.33 -10.28
CA GLY A 144 -15.40 30.26 -11.11
C GLY A 144 -14.07 30.70 -10.49
N LEU A 145 -13.60 30.03 -9.46
CA LEU A 145 -12.28 30.31 -8.86
C LEU A 145 -11.13 29.94 -9.81
N PRO A 146 -10.00 30.64 -9.72
CA PRO A 146 -8.87 30.44 -10.62
C PRO A 146 -8.14 29.11 -10.32
N PHE A 147 -7.52 28.55 -11.35
CA PHE A 147 -6.56 27.46 -11.29
C PHE A 147 -5.30 27.84 -12.08
N THR A 148 -4.15 27.59 -11.48
CA THR A 148 -2.84 27.73 -12.12
C THR A 148 -2.13 26.38 -12.09
N ALA A 149 -1.71 25.87 -13.24
CA ALA A 149 -0.93 24.65 -13.30
C ALA A 149 0.51 24.89 -12.81
N HIS A 150 1.07 23.92 -12.08
CA HIS A 150 2.43 23.93 -11.56
C HIS A 150 3.23 22.76 -12.14
N PRO A 151 3.73 22.83 -13.39
CA PRO A 151 4.34 21.70 -14.10
C PRO A 151 5.52 21.03 -13.37
N ASP A 152 6.24 21.80 -12.54
CA ASP A 152 7.40 21.32 -11.78
C ASP A 152 7.04 20.90 -10.34
N ASP A 153 5.81 21.14 -9.88
CA ASP A 153 5.32 20.80 -8.55
C ASP A 153 3.81 20.50 -8.59
N TRP A 154 3.46 19.35 -9.15
CA TRP A 154 2.06 18.93 -9.29
C TRP A 154 1.31 18.88 -7.94
N PHE A 155 2.02 18.61 -6.83
CA PHE A 155 1.39 18.55 -5.51
C PHE A 155 0.92 19.94 -5.04
N ALA A 156 1.60 21.02 -5.43
CA ALA A 156 1.18 22.38 -5.14
C ALA A 156 -0.19 22.72 -5.75
N GLU A 157 -0.60 22.03 -6.81
CA GLU A 157 -1.90 22.24 -7.46
C GLU A 157 -3.08 21.87 -6.54
N TYR A 158 -2.89 21.00 -5.55
CA TYR A 158 -3.93 20.73 -4.52
C TYR A 158 -4.29 21.97 -3.69
N PHE A 159 -3.40 22.97 -3.64
CA PHE A 159 -3.64 24.20 -2.90
C PHE A 159 -4.23 25.31 -3.77
N GLU A 160 -4.47 25.07 -5.06
CA GLU A 160 -5.14 26.02 -5.93
C GLU A 160 -6.61 26.21 -5.53
N PRO A 161 -7.14 27.46 -5.52
CA PRO A 161 -8.48 27.75 -5.04
C PRO A 161 -9.58 26.92 -5.72
N ALA A 162 -9.48 26.72 -7.03
CA ALA A 162 -10.47 25.95 -7.80
C ALA A 162 -10.46 24.46 -7.40
N VAL A 163 -9.29 23.85 -7.13
CA VAL A 163 -9.15 22.45 -6.72
C VAL A 163 -9.73 22.26 -5.31
N GLN A 164 -9.36 23.13 -4.37
CA GLN A 164 -9.89 23.08 -3.01
C GLN A 164 -11.41 23.21 -2.99
N ARG A 165 -11.97 24.12 -3.80
CA ARG A 165 -13.40 24.32 -3.92
C ARG A 165 -14.10 23.08 -4.54
N ALA A 166 -13.47 22.43 -5.51
CA ALA A 166 -14.02 21.21 -6.10
C ALA A 166 -14.13 20.08 -5.07
N PHE A 167 -13.14 19.90 -4.20
CA PHE A 167 -13.22 18.98 -3.07
C PHE A 167 -14.34 19.35 -2.09
N THR A 168 -14.51 20.63 -1.75
CA THR A 168 -15.60 21.10 -0.88
C THR A 168 -16.96 20.70 -1.46
N HIS A 169 -17.20 20.93 -2.75
CA HIS A 169 -18.44 20.52 -3.40
C HIS A 169 -18.62 19.00 -3.41
N LEU A 170 -17.57 18.20 -3.68
CA LEU A 170 -17.63 16.75 -3.64
C LEU A 170 -18.11 16.23 -2.26
N TYR A 171 -17.64 16.87 -1.20
CA TYR A 171 -17.99 16.47 0.17
C TYR A 171 -19.35 16.98 0.63
N GLN A 172 -19.83 18.12 0.15
CA GLN A 172 -21.01 18.81 0.68
C GLN A 172 -22.24 18.72 -0.22
N ASP A 173 -22.08 18.66 -1.55
CA ASP A 173 -23.20 18.65 -2.47
C ASP A 173 -23.87 17.28 -2.52
N GLN A 174 -25.13 17.23 -2.12
CA GLN A 174 -25.85 15.96 -2.00
C GLN A 174 -26.01 15.18 -3.30
N ASP A 175 -26.06 15.84 -4.45
CA ASP A 175 -26.15 15.17 -5.75
C ASP A 175 -24.82 14.52 -6.15
N LEU A 176 -23.66 15.17 -5.87
CA LEU A 176 -22.35 14.61 -6.05
C LEU A 176 -22.10 13.46 -5.09
N GLN A 177 -22.50 13.60 -3.83
CA GLN A 177 -22.44 12.52 -2.84
C GLN A 177 -23.20 11.29 -3.30
N ARG A 178 -24.42 11.48 -3.82
CA ARG A 178 -25.23 10.37 -4.37
C ARG A 178 -24.62 9.78 -5.63
N ALA A 179 -24.02 10.60 -6.49
CA ALA A 179 -23.35 10.14 -7.70
C ALA A 179 -22.14 9.25 -7.37
N GLN A 180 -21.25 9.72 -6.49
CA GLN A 180 -20.09 8.95 -6.01
C GLN A 180 -20.52 7.62 -5.37
N ALA A 181 -21.55 7.63 -4.51
CA ALA A 181 -22.08 6.43 -3.89
C ALA A 181 -22.67 5.44 -4.90
N ARG A 182 -23.34 5.93 -5.99
CA ARG A 182 -23.82 5.08 -7.07
C ARG A 182 -22.69 4.49 -7.90
N ALA A 183 -21.65 5.28 -8.21
CA ALA A 183 -20.48 4.79 -8.94
C ALA A 183 -19.81 3.63 -8.19
N TRP A 184 -19.61 3.76 -6.88
CA TRP A 184 -19.12 2.68 -6.02
C TRP A 184 -20.03 1.46 -6.03
N ARG A 185 -21.35 1.65 -5.93
CA ARG A 185 -22.29 0.52 -5.96
C ARG A 185 -22.22 -0.24 -7.30
N VAL A 186 -22.12 0.48 -8.42
CA VAL A 186 -22.00 -0.14 -9.75
C VAL A 186 -20.74 -0.96 -9.85
N LEU A 187 -19.60 -0.37 -9.46
CA LEU A 187 -18.31 -1.05 -9.53
C LEU A 187 -18.26 -2.25 -8.58
N ALA A 188 -18.64 -2.08 -7.31
CA ALA A 188 -18.68 -3.15 -6.33
C ALA A 188 -19.63 -4.28 -6.70
N SER A 189 -20.85 -3.98 -7.23
CA SER A 189 -21.77 -5.00 -7.71
C SER A 189 -21.20 -5.82 -8.85
N ARG A 190 -20.39 -5.21 -9.71
CA ARG A 190 -19.77 -5.88 -10.85
C ARG A 190 -18.69 -6.88 -10.42
N LEU A 191 -17.99 -6.57 -9.33
CA LEU A 191 -16.83 -7.31 -8.85
C LEU A 191 -17.14 -8.17 -7.60
N ALA A 192 -18.37 -8.10 -7.08
CA ALA A 192 -18.79 -8.82 -5.89
C ALA A 192 -18.46 -10.32 -5.98
N HIS A 193 -17.92 -10.84 -4.88
CA HIS A 193 -17.52 -12.26 -4.76
C HIS A 193 -16.40 -12.72 -5.71
N HIS A 194 -15.77 -11.81 -6.46
CA HIS A 194 -14.65 -12.20 -7.32
C HIS A 194 -13.45 -12.66 -6.45
N PRO A 195 -12.84 -13.83 -6.70
CA PRO A 195 -11.89 -14.47 -5.78
C PRO A 195 -10.58 -13.69 -5.58
N ALA A 196 -10.20 -12.83 -6.54
CA ALA A 196 -9.04 -11.96 -6.41
C ALA A 196 -9.36 -10.67 -5.66
N VAL A 197 -10.58 -10.14 -5.76
CA VAL A 197 -10.95 -8.85 -5.15
C VAL A 197 -11.02 -9.01 -3.63
N LEU A 198 -10.17 -8.28 -2.93
CA LEU A 198 -10.11 -8.25 -1.48
C LEU A 198 -10.98 -7.13 -0.92
N GLY A 199 -11.04 -6.01 -1.62
CA GLY A 199 -11.77 -4.83 -1.18
C GLY A 199 -11.61 -3.62 -2.09
N TYR A 200 -12.04 -2.49 -1.57
CA TYR A 200 -12.15 -1.23 -2.29
C TYR A 200 -11.53 -0.10 -1.49
N ASP A 201 -10.64 0.66 -2.12
CA ASP A 201 -10.01 1.86 -1.60
C ASP A 201 -10.82 3.07 -2.09
N LEU A 202 -11.47 3.74 -1.14
CA LEU A 202 -12.62 4.57 -1.45
C LEU A 202 -12.29 5.87 -2.18
N ILE A 203 -11.08 6.38 -2.01
CA ILE A 203 -10.53 7.52 -2.76
C ILE A 203 -9.05 7.68 -2.45
N ASN A 204 -8.23 7.84 -3.49
CA ASN A 204 -6.81 8.14 -3.38
C ASN A 204 -6.57 9.56 -2.87
N GLU A 205 -5.71 9.72 -1.87
CA GLU A 205 -5.11 10.99 -1.40
C GLU A 205 -6.08 12.19 -1.37
N PRO A 206 -7.21 12.09 -0.68
CA PRO A 206 -8.19 13.16 -0.66
C PRO A 206 -7.65 14.39 0.08
N MET A 207 -7.91 15.56 -0.48
CA MET A 207 -7.57 16.86 0.11
C MET A 207 -8.85 17.70 0.34
N GLY A 208 -8.71 18.97 0.66
CA GLY A 208 -9.83 19.87 0.87
C GLY A 208 -9.39 21.31 1.05
N GLU A 209 -10.34 22.19 1.32
CA GLU A 209 -10.13 23.62 1.43
C GLU A 209 -9.48 24.02 2.77
N LEU A 210 -8.38 24.78 2.70
CA LEU A 210 -7.73 25.37 3.87
C LEU A 210 -8.51 26.62 4.31
N GLN A 211 -8.74 26.77 5.61
CA GLN A 211 -9.38 27.95 6.18
C GLN A 211 -8.34 29.03 6.50
N GLN A 212 -8.79 30.29 6.49
CA GLN A 212 -7.92 31.41 6.79
C GLN A 212 -7.26 31.30 8.17
N GLY A 213 -5.93 31.34 8.19
CA GLY A 213 -5.13 31.27 9.43
C GLY A 213 -4.92 29.85 9.98
N GLU A 214 -5.38 28.84 9.26
CA GLU A 214 -5.17 27.42 9.61
C GLU A 214 -3.83 26.92 9.04
N ASP A 215 -3.04 26.24 9.85
CA ASP A 215 -1.87 25.53 9.34
C ASP A 215 -2.26 24.22 8.66
N LEU A 216 -1.40 23.69 7.82
CA LEU A 216 -1.68 22.50 7.02
C LEU A 216 -2.00 21.25 7.88
N PRO A 217 -1.29 20.97 9.00
CA PRO A 217 -1.67 19.89 9.91
C PRO A 217 -3.05 20.07 10.56
N ALA A 218 -3.45 21.27 10.91
CA ALA A 218 -4.78 21.53 11.47
C ALA A 218 -5.88 21.36 10.42
N ALA A 219 -5.64 21.88 9.20
CA ALA A 219 -6.53 21.72 8.05
C ALA A 219 -6.74 20.24 7.72
N ALA A 220 -5.65 19.48 7.59
CA ALA A 220 -5.70 18.04 7.34
C ALA A 220 -6.62 17.33 8.34
N ARG A 221 -6.36 17.49 9.64
CA ARG A 221 -7.19 16.87 10.70
C ARG A 221 -8.66 17.31 10.68
N ARG A 222 -8.94 18.58 10.34
CA ARG A 222 -10.32 19.08 10.22
C ARG A 222 -11.02 18.46 9.01
N ILE A 223 -10.39 18.47 7.84
CA ILE A 223 -10.92 17.87 6.61
C ILE A 223 -11.23 16.40 6.84
N GLU A 224 -10.31 15.65 7.42
CA GLU A 224 -10.47 14.24 7.73
C GLU A 224 -11.64 13.96 8.68
N ARG A 225 -11.76 14.76 9.75
CA ARG A 225 -12.82 14.58 10.73
C ARG A 225 -14.20 14.99 10.19
N GLU A 226 -14.28 16.16 9.54
CA GLU A 226 -15.55 16.81 9.22
C GLU A 226 -16.08 16.47 7.82
N GLN A 227 -15.18 16.09 6.90
CA GLN A 227 -15.53 15.84 5.49
C GLN A 227 -15.28 14.37 5.10
N LEU A 228 -14.06 13.85 5.32
CA LEU A 228 -13.73 12.48 4.89
C LEU A 228 -14.45 11.43 5.72
N THR A 229 -14.52 11.57 7.03
CA THR A 229 -15.21 10.59 7.89
C THR A 229 -16.68 10.38 7.49
N PRO A 230 -17.51 11.43 7.29
CA PRO A 230 -18.88 11.25 6.80
C PRO A 230 -18.94 10.68 5.37
N MET A 231 -18.02 11.08 4.48
CA MET A 231 -17.93 10.53 3.14
C MET A 231 -17.64 9.03 3.18
N TYR A 232 -16.64 8.61 3.94
CA TYR A 232 -16.26 7.19 4.04
C TYR A 232 -17.39 6.33 4.60
N ASN A 233 -18.12 6.79 5.61
CA ASN A 233 -19.28 6.05 6.12
C ASN A 233 -20.34 5.85 5.02
N ARG A 234 -20.66 6.89 4.26
CA ARG A 234 -21.62 6.82 3.14
C ARG A 234 -21.15 5.88 2.01
N LEU A 235 -19.86 5.92 1.68
CA LEU A 235 -19.30 5.07 0.62
C LEU A 235 -19.15 3.63 1.07
N ALA A 236 -18.77 3.39 2.32
CA ALA A 236 -18.73 2.06 2.93
C ALA A 236 -20.11 1.40 2.89
N ASP A 237 -21.19 2.11 3.24
CA ASP A 237 -22.57 1.61 3.12
C ASP A 237 -22.89 1.21 1.67
N SER A 238 -22.45 2.01 0.70
CA SER A 238 -22.69 1.73 -0.73
C SER A 238 -21.95 0.49 -1.21
N VAL A 239 -20.69 0.34 -0.83
CA VAL A 239 -19.89 -0.86 -1.12
C VAL A 239 -20.50 -2.06 -0.41
N ARG A 240 -20.79 -1.96 0.88
CA ARG A 240 -21.34 -3.06 1.70
C ARG A 240 -22.66 -3.58 1.17
N SER A 241 -23.52 -2.70 0.63
CA SER A 241 -24.79 -3.08 0.01
C SER A 241 -24.62 -3.91 -1.27
N ALA A 242 -23.48 -3.80 -1.94
CA ALA A 242 -23.17 -4.47 -3.20
C ALA A 242 -22.25 -5.69 -3.01
N ASP A 243 -21.25 -5.59 -2.13
CA ASP A 243 -20.30 -6.65 -1.80
C ASP A 243 -20.16 -6.79 -0.28
N PRO A 244 -20.95 -7.70 0.35
CA PRO A 244 -20.99 -7.86 1.80
C PRO A 244 -19.69 -8.34 2.44
N ASP A 245 -18.81 -8.96 1.66
CA ASP A 245 -17.60 -9.61 2.17
C ASP A 245 -16.32 -8.79 2.01
N ALA A 246 -16.36 -7.73 1.20
CA ALA A 246 -15.20 -6.91 0.89
C ALA A 246 -14.65 -6.14 2.11
N TRP A 247 -13.35 -5.90 2.10
CA TRP A 247 -12.72 -4.92 2.97
C TRP A 247 -12.86 -3.50 2.38
N VAL A 248 -13.09 -2.53 3.23
CA VAL A 248 -13.17 -1.10 2.88
C VAL A 248 -11.88 -0.44 3.33
N PHE A 249 -11.11 0.10 2.38
CA PHE A 249 -9.88 0.81 2.63
C PHE A 249 -10.18 2.31 2.69
N VAL A 250 -9.61 2.97 3.70
CA VAL A 250 -9.81 4.40 3.92
C VAL A 250 -8.47 5.08 4.12
N GLU A 251 -8.25 6.14 3.38
CA GLU A 251 -7.02 6.92 3.42
C GLU A 251 -7.17 8.18 4.28
N PRO A 252 -6.12 8.61 4.99
CA PRO A 252 -6.03 9.98 5.46
C PRO A 252 -5.71 10.92 4.30
N THR A 253 -5.60 12.22 4.56
CA THR A 253 -4.93 13.14 3.64
C THR A 253 -3.46 12.75 3.47
N PRO A 254 -2.80 13.04 2.33
CA PRO A 254 -1.39 12.70 2.09
C PRO A 254 -0.42 13.37 3.10
N ILE A 255 -0.89 14.36 3.86
CA ILE A 255 -0.09 15.06 4.88
C ILE A 255 0.39 14.11 6.00
N VAL A 256 -0.23 12.95 6.14
CA VAL A 256 0.24 11.88 7.04
C VAL A 256 1.68 11.45 6.72
N GLY A 257 2.13 11.55 5.47
CA GLY A 257 3.50 11.25 5.03
C GLY A 257 4.56 12.06 5.79
N GLU A 258 4.21 13.26 6.21
CA GLU A 258 5.07 14.14 7.02
C GLU A 258 4.98 13.86 8.53
N GLY A 259 4.40 12.73 8.93
CA GLY A 259 4.29 12.34 10.33
C GLY A 259 3.19 13.08 11.10
N VAL A 260 2.20 13.62 10.40
CA VAL A 260 1.02 14.26 11.01
C VAL A 260 -0.03 13.18 11.33
N PRO A 261 -0.40 12.97 12.61
CA PRO A 261 -1.45 12.02 12.94
C PRO A 261 -2.79 12.40 12.30
N THR A 262 -3.51 11.40 11.79
CA THR A 262 -4.82 11.63 11.16
C THR A 262 -5.88 12.15 12.15
N GLY A 263 -6.80 12.94 11.65
CA GLY A 263 -8.03 13.37 12.32
C GLY A 263 -9.24 12.53 11.97
N LEU A 264 -9.11 11.46 11.20
CA LEU A 264 -10.23 10.58 10.84
C LEU A 264 -10.96 10.07 12.08
N GLY A 265 -12.28 10.15 12.03
CA GLY A 265 -13.17 9.52 13.00
C GLY A 265 -13.38 8.04 12.72
N ARG A 266 -14.16 7.39 13.56
CA ARG A 266 -14.57 5.99 13.36
C ARG A 266 -15.37 5.85 12.07
N ILE A 267 -15.05 4.81 11.30
CA ILE A 267 -15.87 4.36 10.18
C ILE A 267 -16.73 3.20 10.67
N ASP A 268 -18.05 3.31 10.49
CA ASP A 268 -19.05 2.36 10.98
C ASP A 268 -19.26 1.20 9.99
N ASP A 269 -18.18 0.49 9.73
CA ASP A 269 -18.17 -0.73 8.92
C ASP A 269 -17.37 -1.82 9.64
N PRO A 270 -17.79 -3.10 9.59
CA PRO A 270 -17.10 -4.18 10.29
C PRO A 270 -15.75 -4.57 9.67
N LYS A 271 -15.47 -4.19 8.43
CA LYS A 271 -14.27 -4.59 7.68
C LYS A 271 -13.54 -3.37 7.12
N VAL A 272 -13.04 -2.51 7.99
CA VAL A 272 -12.24 -1.32 7.63
C VAL A 272 -10.76 -1.62 7.70
N VAL A 273 -10.01 -1.13 6.72
CA VAL A 273 -8.54 -1.08 6.69
C VAL A 273 -8.12 0.38 6.61
N TYR A 274 -7.20 0.80 7.48
CA TYR A 274 -6.55 2.10 7.35
C TYR A 274 -5.41 2.00 6.33
N ALA A 275 -5.43 2.84 5.30
CA ALA A 275 -4.56 2.74 4.13
C ALA A 275 -3.73 4.02 3.88
N PRO A 276 -2.84 4.43 4.79
CA PRO A 276 -2.02 5.63 4.60
C PRO A 276 -0.94 5.41 3.55
N HIS A 277 -0.46 6.51 2.94
CA HIS A 277 0.70 6.52 2.04
C HIS A 277 1.98 6.89 2.80
N PHE A 278 3.13 6.43 2.29
CA PHE A 278 4.42 6.53 2.94
C PHE A 278 5.43 7.19 2.00
N TYR A 279 5.30 8.53 1.87
CA TYR A 279 6.21 9.37 1.10
C TYR A 279 6.78 10.47 1.99
N ASN A 280 8.00 10.91 1.67
CA ASN A 280 8.66 12.04 2.30
C ASN A 280 8.83 13.16 1.27
N ALA A 281 8.31 14.35 1.53
CA ALA A 281 8.31 15.46 0.60
C ALA A 281 9.72 15.84 0.09
N ALA A 282 10.76 15.75 0.94
CA ALA A 282 12.12 16.04 0.51
C ALA A 282 12.63 15.00 -0.50
N MET A 283 12.31 13.70 -0.30
CA MET A 283 12.68 12.63 -1.24
C MET A 283 11.89 12.74 -2.55
N GLU A 284 10.62 13.13 -2.49
CA GLU A 284 9.80 13.41 -3.67
C GLU A 284 10.35 14.61 -4.46
N ALA A 285 10.91 15.60 -3.79
CA ALA A 285 11.64 16.72 -4.40
C ALA A 285 13.05 16.34 -4.89
N GLY A 286 13.44 15.06 -4.83
CA GLY A 286 14.71 14.56 -5.37
C GLY A 286 15.87 14.45 -4.37
N ALA A 287 15.65 14.73 -3.09
CA ALA A 287 16.69 14.52 -2.07
C ALA A 287 16.97 13.04 -1.83
N ASP A 288 18.20 12.73 -1.39
CA ASP A 288 18.55 11.41 -0.92
C ASP A 288 17.95 11.14 0.47
N TYR A 289 17.77 9.88 0.81
CA TYR A 289 17.31 9.48 2.15
C TYR A 289 18.34 9.86 3.22
N ASP A 290 17.88 10.57 4.24
CA ASP A 290 18.68 10.83 5.46
C ASP A 290 18.23 9.91 6.59
N PRO A 291 19.00 8.85 6.91
CA PRO A 291 18.65 7.94 8.00
C PRO A 291 18.74 8.60 9.40
N GLY A 292 19.37 9.77 9.51
CA GLY A 292 19.48 10.54 10.74
C GLY A 292 18.29 11.47 11.01
N ALA A 293 17.45 11.73 10.03
CA ALA A 293 16.33 12.67 10.16
C ALA A 293 15.18 12.13 11.03
N GLY A 294 15.11 10.81 11.30
CA GLY A 294 14.05 10.21 12.12
C GLY A 294 12.66 10.25 11.49
N TRP A 295 12.60 10.43 10.16
CA TRP A 295 11.31 10.52 9.44
C TRP A 295 10.51 9.22 9.54
N ILE A 296 11.13 8.06 9.31
CA ILE A 296 10.44 6.76 9.35
C ILE A 296 9.80 6.52 10.73
N GLU A 297 10.51 6.82 11.80
CA GLU A 297 10.02 6.67 13.17
C GLU A 297 8.87 7.63 13.48
N THR A 298 8.95 8.86 12.99
CA THR A 298 7.89 9.88 13.13
C THR A 298 6.63 9.45 12.39
N TYR A 299 6.78 8.98 11.15
CA TYR A 299 5.69 8.42 10.36
C TYR A 299 5.05 7.20 11.05
N GLU A 300 5.86 6.20 11.47
CA GLU A 300 5.37 5.01 12.15
C GLU A 300 4.53 5.35 13.40
N LYS A 301 4.99 6.34 14.17
CA LYS A 301 4.25 6.83 15.34
C LYS A 301 2.89 7.39 14.92
N ALA A 302 2.85 8.27 13.93
CA ALA A 302 1.62 8.93 13.47
C ALA A 302 0.59 7.94 12.92
N VAL A 303 0.99 7.04 12.00
CA VAL A 303 0.07 6.13 11.31
C VAL A 303 -0.45 5.00 12.20
N THR A 304 0.21 4.70 13.32
CA THR A 304 -0.23 3.63 14.22
C THR A 304 -1.26 4.07 15.25
N GLU A 305 -1.54 5.36 15.39
CA GLU A 305 -2.52 5.89 16.37
C GLU A 305 -3.95 5.48 16.01
N TYR A 306 -4.41 5.76 14.80
CA TYR A 306 -5.75 5.44 14.32
C TYR A 306 -6.07 3.93 14.41
N PRO A 307 -5.22 3.02 13.87
CA PRO A 307 -5.43 1.58 13.99
C PRO A 307 -5.50 1.07 15.43
N LYS A 308 -4.69 1.63 16.34
CA LYS A 308 -4.74 1.28 17.78
C LYS A 308 -6.04 1.74 18.44
N GLN A 309 -6.50 2.95 18.08
CA GLN A 309 -7.72 3.54 18.65
C GLN A 309 -8.96 2.79 18.20
N TYR A 310 -9.13 2.57 16.90
CA TYR A 310 -10.34 2.00 16.31
C TYR A 310 -10.30 0.49 16.06
N LYS A 311 -9.18 -0.16 16.39
CA LYS A 311 -8.99 -1.62 16.24
C LYS A 311 -9.20 -2.10 14.81
N VAL A 312 -8.60 -1.40 13.87
CA VAL A 312 -8.60 -1.75 12.44
C VAL A 312 -7.20 -2.15 11.97
N PRO A 313 -7.05 -3.06 11.00
CA PRO A 313 -5.77 -3.35 10.39
C PRO A 313 -5.25 -2.15 9.58
N ILE A 314 -3.94 -2.13 9.33
CA ILE A 314 -3.27 -1.15 8.49
C ILE A 314 -2.59 -1.85 7.31
N VAL A 315 -2.80 -1.30 6.11
CA VAL A 315 -2.07 -1.65 4.88
C VAL A 315 -1.61 -0.34 4.25
N VAL A 316 -0.31 -0.16 4.04
CA VAL A 316 0.20 1.04 3.38
C VAL A 316 -0.14 0.98 1.89
N GLY A 317 -0.97 1.93 1.41
CA GLY A 317 -1.52 1.93 0.05
C GLY A 317 -0.50 2.28 -1.03
N GLU A 318 0.43 3.18 -0.69
CA GLU A 318 1.54 3.57 -1.57
C GLU A 318 2.82 3.85 -0.78
N TRP A 319 3.95 3.51 -1.38
CA TRP A 319 5.28 3.90 -0.93
C TRP A 319 6.33 3.64 -2.00
N GLY A 320 7.45 4.33 -1.93
CA GLY A 320 8.54 4.11 -2.86
C GLY A 320 9.52 5.27 -2.92
N ALA A 321 10.41 5.24 -3.91
CA ALA A 321 11.31 6.33 -4.22
C ALA A 321 11.35 6.55 -5.72
N LEU A 322 11.23 7.81 -6.15
CA LEU A 322 11.34 8.23 -7.53
C LEU A 322 12.70 7.86 -8.11
N ASN A 323 13.78 8.08 -7.36
CA ASN A 323 15.13 7.71 -7.76
C ASN A 323 15.74 6.69 -6.78
N SER A 324 15.57 5.41 -7.07
CA SER A 324 16.07 4.31 -6.25
C SER A 324 17.60 4.11 -6.33
N SER A 325 18.31 4.90 -7.12
CA SER A 325 19.78 4.77 -7.33
C SER A 325 20.62 5.76 -6.53
N LEU A 326 20.00 6.64 -5.74
CA LEU A 326 20.74 7.55 -4.85
C LEU A 326 21.51 6.78 -3.76
N PRO A 327 22.58 7.35 -3.21
CA PRO A 327 23.52 6.65 -2.33
C PRO A 327 22.90 5.92 -1.13
N ASN A 328 21.90 6.55 -0.47
CA ASN A 328 21.27 6.00 0.73
C ASN A 328 20.02 5.14 0.45
N MET A 329 19.64 4.90 -0.81
CA MET A 329 18.42 4.16 -1.14
C MET A 329 18.46 2.70 -0.70
N ASN A 330 19.62 2.06 -0.68
CA ASN A 330 19.76 0.71 -0.09
C ASN A 330 19.34 0.73 1.39
N ARG A 331 19.76 1.75 2.12
CA ARG A 331 19.40 1.92 3.53
C ARG A 331 17.91 2.24 3.67
N PHE A 332 17.37 3.14 2.83
CA PHE A 332 15.93 3.46 2.80
C PHE A 332 15.06 2.22 2.66
N TYR A 333 15.28 1.39 1.63
CA TYR A 333 14.48 0.19 1.42
C TYR A 333 14.57 -0.80 2.58
N ARG A 334 15.74 -0.94 3.23
CA ARG A 334 15.89 -1.78 4.42
C ARG A 334 15.12 -1.23 5.62
N ASP A 335 15.25 0.05 5.91
CA ASP A 335 14.61 0.70 7.05
C ASP A 335 13.09 0.76 6.85
N ALA A 336 12.61 1.10 5.63
CA ALA A 336 11.19 1.08 5.28
C ALA A 336 10.60 -0.33 5.42
N MET A 337 11.21 -1.36 4.82
CA MET A 337 10.74 -2.75 4.93
C MET A 337 10.71 -3.24 6.39
N ALA A 338 11.67 -2.82 7.20
CA ALA A 338 11.70 -3.13 8.62
C ALA A 338 10.57 -2.44 9.38
N SER A 339 10.33 -1.17 9.12
CA SER A 339 9.25 -0.38 9.72
C SER A 339 7.89 -0.94 9.34
N LEU A 340 7.59 -1.05 8.04
CA LEU A 340 6.35 -1.62 7.52
C LEU A 340 6.08 -3.03 8.07
N GLY A 341 7.13 -3.83 8.23
CA GLY A 341 7.05 -5.16 8.84
C GLY A 341 6.63 -5.17 10.31
N ARG A 342 6.81 -4.08 11.07
CA ARG A 342 6.47 -4.03 12.50
C ARG A 342 4.97 -3.82 12.76
N TYR A 343 4.30 -3.01 11.95
CA TYR A 343 2.94 -2.56 12.27
C TYR A 343 1.89 -2.84 11.19
N SER A 344 2.28 -3.03 9.92
CA SER A 344 1.33 -3.20 8.85
C SER A 344 1.02 -4.66 8.54
N SER A 345 -0.20 -4.93 8.08
CA SER A 345 -0.59 -6.20 7.47
C SER A 345 -0.12 -6.31 6.03
N GLY A 346 0.41 -5.24 5.45
CA GLY A 346 0.94 -5.26 4.11
C GLY A 346 1.17 -3.88 3.53
N TRP A 347 1.57 -3.86 2.27
CA TRP A 347 1.88 -2.65 1.53
C TRP A 347 1.77 -2.87 0.02
N ALA A 348 1.49 -1.80 -0.72
CA ALA A 348 1.67 -1.70 -2.16
C ALA A 348 2.75 -0.64 -2.46
N GLY A 349 3.83 -1.04 -3.12
CA GLY A 349 4.83 -0.10 -3.63
C GLY A 349 4.31 0.65 -4.86
N TYR A 350 4.78 1.86 -5.09
CA TYR A 350 4.51 2.60 -6.31
C TYR A 350 5.73 2.49 -7.23
N VAL A 351 5.65 1.94 -8.43
CA VAL A 351 4.53 1.37 -9.16
C VAL A 351 5.00 0.15 -9.99
N TRP A 352 4.12 -0.79 -10.30
CA TRP A 352 4.43 -1.90 -11.21
C TRP A 352 4.42 -1.41 -12.65
N CYS A 353 5.56 -1.02 -13.15
CA CYS A 353 5.79 -0.63 -14.54
C CYS A 353 7.22 -0.96 -14.96
N ARG A 354 7.47 -0.84 -16.26
CA ARG A 354 8.79 -0.98 -16.87
C ARG A 354 9.33 0.39 -17.26
N GLY A 355 10.61 0.64 -16.98
CA GLY A 355 11.28 1.88 -17.37
C GLY A 355 11.94 2.64 -16.22
N GLY A 356 11.81 3.97 -16.23
CA GLY A 356 12.43 4.89 -15.28
C GLY A 356 11.57 5.27 -14.08
N GLY A 357 11.97 6.28 -13.33
CA GLY A 357 11.19 6.87 -12.23
C GLY A 357 10.81 5.83 -11.18
N TYR A 358 9.55 5.81 -10.84
CA TYR A 358 8.98 4.90 -9.85
C TYR A 358 8.89 3.43 -10.29
N CYS A 359 9.08 3.10 -11.58
CA CYS A 359 8.95 1.72 -12.05
C CYS A 359 9.80 0.75 -11.23
N VAL A 360 9.23 -0.39 -10.87
CA VAL A 360 9.91 -1.42 -10.06
C VAL A 360 10.89 -2.23 -10.88
N VAL A 361 10.63 -2.43 -12.17
CA VAL A 361 11.50 -3.17 -13.09
C VAL A 361 11.92 -2.29 -14.27
N ASP A 362 13.05 -2.63 -14.85
CA ASP A 362 13.52 -2.04 -16.10
C ASP A 362 12.80 -2.66 -17.32
N ASP A 363 13.16 -2.24 -18.53
CA ASP A 363 12.55 -2.72 -19.78
C ASP A 363 12.77 -4.22 -20.01
N SER A 364 13.84 -4.81 -19.44
CA SER A 364 14.09 -6.25 -19.48
C SER A 364 13.20 -7.05 -18.51
N GLY A 365 12.62 -6.39 -17.52
CA GLY A 365 11.86 -6.99 -16.41
C GLY A 365 12.72 -7.37 -15.21
N ALA A 366 13.99 -6.98 -15.18
CA ALA A 366 14.84 -7.08 -14.00
C ALA A 366 14.48 -5.99 -12.99
N PHE A 367 14.66 -6.25 -11.68
CA PHE A 367 14.48 -5.21 -10.68
C PHE A 367 15.44 -4.04 -10.94
N ARG A 368 14.91 -2.82 -10.77
CA ARG A 368 15.76 -1.64 -10.70
C ARG A 368 16.53 -1.63 -9.38
N THR A 369 17.66 -0.94 -9.39
CA THR A 369 18.60 -0.84 -8.26
C THR A 369 17.86 -0.59 -6.93
N ASN A 370 18.17 -1.40 -5.95
CA ASN A 370 17.60 -1.42 -4.59
C ASN A 370 16.12 -1.86 -4.49
N LYS A 371 15.36 -1.90 -5.58
CA LYS A 371 13.96 -2.37 -5.53
C LYS A 371 13.86 -3.89 -5.35
N GLU A 372 14.88 -4.65 -5.69
CA GLU A 372 15.00 -6.08 -5.39
C GLU A 372 14.93 -6.39 -3.88
N LEU A 373 15.29 -5.45 -3.01
CA LEU A 373 15.21 -5.59 -1.56
C LEU A 373 13.78 -5.79 -1.04
N THR A 374 12.76 -5.45 -1.85
CA THR A 374 11.34 -5.67 -1.52
C THR A 374 10.92 -7.13 -1.70
N ALA A 375 11.64 -7.90 -2.53
CA ALA A 375 11.37 -9.30 -2.83
C ALA A 375 12.00 -10.22 -1.77
N GLN A 376 11.27 -10.46 -0.69
CA GLN A 376 11.69 -11.28 0.45
C GLN A 376 10.71 -12.43 0.66
N PRO A 377 11.14 -13.60 1.19
CA PRO A 377 10.20 -14.60 1.70
C PRO A 377 9.30 -14.03 2.78
N TYR A 378 8.03 -14.43 2.79
CA TYR A 378 7.09 -14.08 3.86
C TYR A 378 5.93 -15.07 3.93
N ALA A 379 5.21 -15.08 5.06
CA ALA A 379 3.97 -15.83 5.18
C ALA A 379 2.82 -15.01 4.56
N GLU A 380 2.23 -15.53 3.48
CA GLU A 380 1.02 -14.96 2.88
C GLU A 380 -0.16 -15.10 3.83
N THR A 381 -0.34 -16.32 4.35
CA THR A 381 -1.36 -16.58 5.35
C THR A 381 -0.80 -17.41 6.49
N VAL A 382 -1.24 -17.12 7.72
CA VAL A 382 -0.90 -17.90 8.90
C VAL A 382 -2.18 -18.36 9.59
N ALA A 383 -2.35 -19.68 9.67
CA ALA A 383 -3.48 -20.31 10.36
C ALA A 383 -3.18 -20.45 11.85
N GLY A 384 -3.24 -19.36 12.59
CA GLY A 384 -2.95 -19.33 14.02
C GLY A 384 -2.44 -17.99 14.51
N THR A 385 -1.86 -18.00 15.72
CA THR A 385 -1.32 -16.82 16.37
C THR A 385 0.19 -16.70 16.11
N ILE A 386 0.61 -15.66 15.41
CA ILE A 386 2.02 -15.38 15.16
C ILE A 386 2.71 -15.00 16.48
N ARG A 387 3.79 -15.69 16.81
CA ARG A 387 4.66 -15.42 17.95
C ARG A 387 5.81 -14.49 17.57
N SER A 388 6.45 -14.80 16.45
CA SER A 388 7.52 -13.96 15.91
C SER A 388 7.68 -14.15 14.41
N VAL A 389 8.07 -13.09 13.75
CA VAL A 389 8.55 -13.08 12.36
C VAL A 389 9.86 -12.31 12.33
N SER A 390 10.85 -12.82 11.62
CA SER A 390 12.09 -12.09 11.38
C SER A 390 12.61 -12.34 9.97
N TYR A 391 13.30 -11.36 9.43
CA TYR A 391 14.09 -11.47 8.21
C TYR A 391 15.48 -10.87 8.45
N THR A 392 16.51 -11.62 8.11
CA THR A 392 17.91 -11.18 8.20
C THR A 392 18.45 -11.00 6.80
N PRO A 393 18.63 -9.74 6.32
CA PRO A 393 19.06 -9.48 4.96
C PRO A 393 20.43 -10.04 4.59
N GLY A 394 21.38 -10.11 5.57
CA GLY A 394 22.76 -10.49 5.32
C GLY A 394 22.93 -11.94 4.85
N ASP A 395 22.06 -12.84 5.30
CA ASP A 395 22.04 -14.27 4.93
C ASP A 395 20.71 -14.70 4.31
N ALA A 396 19.87 -13.75 3.94
CA ALA A 396 18.55 -13.93 3.36
C ALA A 396 17.68 -14.96 4.15
N THR A 397 17.76 -14.93 5.49
CA THR A 397 17.05 -15.88 6.33
C THR A 397 15.73 -15.29 6.83
N TYR A 398 14.61 -15.92 6.48
CA TYR A 398 13.28 -15.66 7.02
C TYR A 398 12.92 -16.71 8.06
N ARG A 399 12.35 -16.30 9.19
CA ARG A 399 11.88 -17.18 10.25
C ARG A 399 10.49 -16.75 10.73
N LEU A 400 9.58 -17.72 10.77
CA LEU A 400 8.22 -17.60 11.31
C LEU A 400 8.05 -18.57 12.47
N THR A 401 7.59 -18.09 13.61
CA THR A 401 7.13 -18.94 14.73
C THR A 401 5.68 -18.59 15.04
N TYR A 402 4.80 -19.60 15.12
CA TYR A 402 3.39 -19.40 15.41
C TYR A 402 2.80 -20.60 16.17
N SER A 403 1.72 -20.35 16.90
CA SER A 403 0.86 -21.41 17.46
C SER A 403 -0.31 -21.61 16.52
N ALA A 404 -0.46 -22.85 16.01
CA ALA A 404 -1.51 -23.19 15.06
C ALA A 404 -2.91 -23.05 15.67
N ALA A 405 -3.88 -22.68 14.87
CA ALA A 405 -5.28 -22.59 15.26
C ALA A 405 -5.78 -23.97 15.77
N ARG A 406 -6.58 -23.96 16.82
CA ARG A 406 -7.23 -25.18 17.36
C ARG A 406 -8.43 -25.59 16.50
N HIS A 407 -9.11 -24.61 15.89
CA HIS A 407 -10.31 -24.77 15.08
C HIS A 407 -10.16 -24.02 13.76
N GLY A 408 -10.95 -24.35 12.76
CA GLY A 408 -10.91 -23.73 11.45
C GLY A 408 -9.75 -24.18 10.58
N SER A 409 -9.29 -23.31 9.70
CA SER A 409 -8.16 -23.60 8.81
C SER A 409 -6.85 -23.75 9.59
N ARG A 410 -6.05 -24.74 9.21
CA ARG A 410 -4.70 -24.98 9.76
C ARG A 410 -3.63 -24.88 8.66
N LEU A 411 -4.00 -24.38 7.50
CA LEU A 411 -3.13 -24.23 6.34
C LEU A 411 -2.42 -22.89 6.40
N THR A 412 -1.10 -22.92 6.57
CA THR A 412 -0.21 -21.76 6.49
C THR A 412 0.48 -21.74 5.13
N GLU A 413 0.56 -20.59 4.50
CA GLU A 413 1.14 -20.43 3.17
C GLU A 413 2.28 -19.42 3.20
N LEU A 414 3.41 -19.78 2.57
CA LEU A 414 4.55 -18.90 2.36
C LEU A 414 4.66 -18.52 0.87
N SER A 415 5.00 -17.26 0.62
CA SER A 415 5.50 -16.78 -0.67
C SER A 415 7.02 -16.71 -0.67
N LEU A 416 7.60 -17.09 -1.79
CA LEU A 416 9.03 -17.09 -2.03
C LEU A 416 9.31 -16.35 -3.34
N PRO A 417 10.23 -15.39 -3.36
CA PRO A 417 10.79 -14.89 -4.63
C PRO A 417 11.44 -16.03 -5.42
N GLU A 418 11.60 -15.86 -6.72
CA GLU A 418 12.37 -16.80 -7.54
C GLU A 418 13.78 -16.99 -6.96
N GLY A 419 14.23 -18.24 -6.89
CA GLY A 419 15.55 -18.58 -6.38
C GLY A 419 15.60 -19.92 -5.66
N PRO A 420 16.80 -20.38 -5.32
CA PRO A 420 17.01 -21.62 -4.59
C PRO A 420 16.79 -21.36 -3.08
N TRP A 421 15.69 -21.87 -2.53
CA TRP A 421 15.35 -21.75 -1.11
C TRP A 421 15.37 -23.10 -0.40
N ARG A 422 16.10 -23.18 0.71
CA ARG A 422 16.04 -24.27 1.67
C ARG A 422 15.01 -23.93 2.75
N ILE A 423 14.15 -24.88 3.08
CA ILE A 423 13.08 -24.72 4.05
C ILE A 423 13.22 -25.80 5.10
N THR A 424 13.23 -25.41 6.37
CA THR A 424 13.16 -26.32 7.51
C THR A 424 11.92 -26.01 8.33
N VAL A 425 11.31 -27.05 8.86
CA VAL A 425 10.10 -26.98 9.68
C VAL A 425 10.36 -27.73 10.97
N ASP A 426 10.26 -27.02 12.09
CA ASP A 426 10.36 -27.61 13.44
C ASP A 426 9.00 -27.52 14.12
N GLY A 427 8.62 -28.57 14.88
CA GLY A 427 7.37 -28.63 15.63
C GLY A 427 6.27 -29.38 14.90
N SER A 428 5.03 -28.96 15.10
CA SER A 428 3.82 -29.73 14.79
C SER A 428 3.26 -29.53 13.39
N ALA A 429 4.09 -29.17 12.39
CA ALA A 429 3.64 -28.98 11.02
C ALA A 429 4.40 -29.86 10.02
N VAL A 430 3.74 -30.16 8.91
CA VAL A 430 4.32 -30.87 7.78
C VAL A 430 4.15 -30.05 6.50
N THR A 431 5.13 -30.11 5.60
CA THR A 431 5.01 -29.55 4.26
C THR A 431 4.00 -30.36 3.46
N LEU A 432 2.92 -29.71 3.02
CA LEU A 432 1.84 -30.34 2.26
C LEU A 432 2.10 -30.26 0.75
N ARG A 433 2.53 -29.11 0.28
CA ARG A 433 2.78 -28.83 -1.14
C ARG A 433 3.86 -27.75 -1.30
N ARG A 434 4.63 -27.83 -2.38
CA ARG A 434 5.59 -26.79 -2.79
C ARG A 434 5.50 -26.58 -4.31
N THR A 435 5.56 -25.31 -4.72
CA THR A 435 5.83 -24.88 -6.09
C THR A 435 7.11 -24.04 -6.11
N THR A 436 7.46 -23.47 -7.25
CA THR A 436 8.66 -22.60 -7.38
C THR A 436 8.65 -21.44 -6.37
N ASN A 437 7.51 -20.80 -6.18
CA ASN A 437 7.37 -19.57 -5.40
C ASN A 437 6.36 -19.66 -4.24
N ARG A 438 5.84 -20.85 -3.91
CA ARG A 438 4.90 -21.03 -2.78
C ARG A 438 5.12 -22.36 -2.07
N VAL A 439 4.87 -22.34 -0.75
CA VAL A 439 4.89 -23.55 0.09
C VAL A 439 3.71 -23.53 1.06
N TRP A 440 3.06 -24.68 1.20
CA TRP A 440 1.94 -24.88 2.10
C TRP A 440 2.31 -25.84 3.22
N PHE A 441 1.93 -25.48 4.44
CA PHE A 441 2.16 -26.26 5.64
C PHE A 441 0.84 -26.56 6.33
N LEU A 442 0.66 -27.80 6.72
CA LEU A 442 -0.45 -28.21 7.57
C LEU A 442 0.04 -28.48 8.99
N ALA A 443 -0.49 -27.73 9.96
CA ALA A 443 -0.12 -27.88 11.37
C ALA A 443 -1.10 -28.74 12.16
N ALA A 444 -0.62 -29.38 13.22
CA ALA A 444 -1.49 -30.01 14.23
C ALA A 444 -2.27 -28.92 15.00
N PRO A 445 -3.52 -29.21 15.45
CA PRO A 445 -4.31 -28.23 16.20
C PRO A 445 -3.60 -27.77 17.48
N GLY A 446 -3.42 -26.45 17.64
CA GLY A 446 -2.77 -25.87 18.82
C GLY A 446 -1.27 -26.13 18.94
N GLY A 447 -0.66 -26.80 17.96
CA GLY A 447 0.77 -27.08 17.97
C GLY A 447 1.63 -25.85 17.68
N ASP A 448 2.80 -25.78 18.29
CA ASP A 448 3.79 -24.77 17.98
C ASP A 448 4.59 -25.17 16.73
N VAL A 449 4.84 -24.21 15.87
CA VAL A 449 5.51 -24.37 14.58
C VAL A 449 6.57 -23.30 14.40
N THR A 450 7.75 -23.70 13.97
CA THR A 450 8.78 -22.81 13.49
C THR A 450 9.17 -23.16 12.05
N ILE A 451 9.06 -22.21 11.15
CA ILE A 451 9.47 -22.34 9.76
C ILE A 451 10.66 -21.43 9.51
N THR A 452 11.74 -21.98 8.99
CA THR A 452 12.92 -21.23 8.58
C THR A 452 13.14 -21.41 7.07
N VAL A 453 13.26 -20.28 6.37
CA VAL A 453 13.56 -20.21 4.93
C VAL A 453 14.90 -19.51 4.76
N LYS A 454 15.84 -20.12 4.06
CA LYS A 454 17.17 -19.59 3.81
C LYS A 454 17.53 -19.75 2.34
N GLN A 455 18.20 -18.76 1.77
CA GLN A 455 18.77 -18.89 0.43
C GLN A 455 19.86 -19.98 0.43
N SER A 456 19.83 -20.85 -0.57
CA SER A 456 20.75 -22.01 -0.67
C SER A 456 22.08 -21.61 -1.29
#